data_309d95c9011274c2058a29f776bd04d8
#
_entry.id   309d95c9011274c2058a29f776bd04d8
#
_cell.length_a   1.000
_cell.length_b   1.000
_cell.length_c   1.000
_cell.angle_alpha   90.00
_cell.angle_beta   90.00
_cell.angle_gamma   90.00
#
_symmetry.space_group_name_H-M   'P 1'
#
loop_
_entity.id
_entity.type
_entity.pdbx_description
1 polymer ?
#
loop_
_entity_poly.entity_id
_entity_poly.type
_entity_poly.pdbx_seq_one_letter_code
_entity_poly.pdbx_strand_id
1 'polypeptide(L)'
;VTVKGMEIGQILASPICFRHGNVQRNFGISLSATQTLSTKSENRMFILGMGFVGQTLARKLQNQGWVVSGTCTTYVKKKKLEDMGFHVQLFDANQPDLSILQLLRNYTHFLVSIPPVVGIGDPMLQHEELIRSSLVNGGLQWLCYLSSTSVYGDCDGELVDEDYPTNPENELAKLRLSSEQGWSCLAHHLGLSPLVFRLGGIYGPGRSAVDTLIKQKPLSEGQKRRKHRKYTSRVHVDDICQALMATIDAPSSHRVIYNIVDDDPAPREEVFEYARKLVEKKWPGLNLQPLEQKVWPIVKSRNERSEKRVSNALMKKELGVQLLYPDYKSGLQSIIDQIQSPFLCD
;
A
#
# COMPACT_ATOMS: atom_id res chain seq x y z
N VAL A 1 -13.10 21.84 -58.16
CA VAL A 1 -14.46 22.37 -58.44
C VAL A 1 -14.99 22.91 -57.11
N THR A 2 -15.12 24.20 -57.13
CA THR A 2 -15.62 25.16 -56.15
C THR A 2 -17.16 25.14 -56.07
N VAL A 3 -17.76 25.48 -54.92
CA VAL A 3 -18.86 26.46 -54.76
C VAL A 3 -19.35 26.39 -53.29
N LYS A 4 -19.11 27.46 -52.50
CA LYS A 4 -19.98 28.52 -51.91
C LYS A 4 -21.24 27.92 -51.19
N GLY A 5 -21.56 28.19 -49.93
CA GLY A 5 -21.60 29.45 -49.16
C GLY A 5 -23.07 29.94 -49.06
N MET A 6 -23.59 30.08 -47.85
CA MET A 6 -24.53 31.20 -47.54
C MET A 6 -24.92 31.18 -46.06
N GLU A 7 -24.74 32.32 -45.45
CA GLU A 7 -25.22 32.79 -44.14
C GLU A 7 -26.71 33.22 -44.21
N ILE A 8 -27.20 33.67 -43.08
CA ILE A 8 -28.35 34.56 -42.74
C ILE A 8 -29.33 33.77 -41.81
N GLY A 9 -29.79 34.23 -40.65
CA GLY A 9 -29.76 35.58 -40.05
C GLY A 9 -30.51 35.51 -38.69
N GLN A 10 -30.18 36.44 -37.85
CA GLN A 10 -30.74 36.74 -36.54
C GLN A 10 -32.21 37.19 -36.64
N ILE A 11 -33.03 36.91 -35.62
CA ILE A 11 -34.12 37.83 -35.21
C ILE A 11 -34.23 37.81 -33.68
N LEU A 12 -34.05 38.99 -33.07
CA LEU A 12 -34.37 39.42 -31.72
C LEU A 12 -35.87 39.69 -31.57
N ALA A 13 -36.45 39.42 -30.39
CA ALA A 13 -37.48 40.27 -29.79
C ALA A 13 -37.76 39.88 -28.31
N SER A 14 -37.52 40.77 -27.39
CA SER A 14 -38.17 40.95 -26.08
C SER A 14 -39.16 42.12 -26.18
N PRO A 15 -39.83 42.58 -25.12
CA PRO A 15 -40.58 41.96 -24.01
C PRO A 15 -42.02 42.54 -23.92
N ILE A 16 -42.90 41.98 -23.08
CA ILE A 16 -44.05 42.73 -22.57
C ILE A 16 -44.34 42.37 -21.12
N CYS A 17 -44.29 43.38 -20.26
CA CYS A 17 -44.78 43.44 -18.89
C CYS A 17 -46.30 43.56 -18.86
N PHE A 18 -46.96 42.92 -17.91
CA PHE A 18 -48.19 43.42 -17.29
C PHE A 18 -48.24 43.13 -15.80
N ARG A 19 -48.50 44.19 -15.00
CA ARG A 19 -48.77 44.24 -13.56
C ARG A 19 -50.29 44.06 -13.36
N HIS A 20 -50.62 43.50 -12.24
CA HIS A 20 -51.63 43.88 -11.22
C HIS A 20 -52.30 42.64 -10.64
N GLY A 21 -52.27 42.55 -9.31
CA GLY A 21 -53.41 42.48 -8.41
C GLY A 21 -53.17 41.64 -7.14
N ASN A 22 -53.03 42.31 -6.01
CA ASN A 22 -53.04 41.73 -4.66
C ASN A 22 -54.33 40.97 -4.34
N VAL A 23 -54.18 39.74 -3.77
CA VAL A 23 -55.12 39.27 -2.71
C VAL A 23 -54.35 38.39 -1.74
N GLN A 24 -54.22 38.83 -0.50
CA GLN A 24 -53.75 38.03 0.64
C GLN A 24 -54.76 36.97 0.99
N ARG A 25 -54.34 35.72 1.17
CA ARG A 25 -54.91 34.76 2.11
C ARG A 25 -53.82 33.91 2.70
N ASN A 26 -53.59 34.09 3.99
CA ASN A 26 -52.81 33.24 4.84
C ASN A 26 -53.41 31.82 4.90
N PHE A 27 -52.63 30.82 4.51
CA PHE A 27 -52.75 29.48 5.05
C PHE A 27 -51.33 29.00 5.35
N GLY A 28 -51.04 28.94 6.65
CA GLY A 28 -49.82 28.34 7.14
C GLY A 28 -49.83 26.85 6.84
N ILE A 29 -48.93 26.42 5.96
CA ILE A 29 -48.48 25.05 5.85
C ILE A 29 -47.04 25.05 6.28
N SER A 30 -46.78 24.56 7.50
CA SER A 30 -45.48 24.22 7.98
C SER A 30 -44.91 23.12 7.11
N LEU A 31 -44.10 23.48 6.12
CA LEU A 31 -43.22 22.55 5.46
C LEU A 31 -42.09 22.22 6.44
N SER A 32 -42.27 21.13 7.16
CA SER A 32 -41.13 20.48 7.83
C SER A 32 -40.10 20.17 6.76
N ALA A 33 -39.01 20.93 6.77
CA ALA A 33 -37.81 20.60 6.02
C ALA A 33 -37.36 19.22 6.50
N THR A 34 -37.70 18.21 5.70
CA THR A 34 -37.09 16.90 5.79
C THR A 34 -35.59 17.14 5.45
N GLN A 35 -34.78 17.36 6.48
CA GLN A 35 -33.34 17.22 6.34
C GLN A 35 -33.11 15.78 5.88
N THR A 36 -32.89 15.60 4.58
CA THR A 36 -32.21 14.42 4.07
C THR A 36 -30.84 14.41 4.74
N LEU A 37 -30.77 13.73 5.86
CA LEU A 37 -29.51 13.25 6.40
C LEU A 37 -28.89 12.42 5.28
N SER A 38 -27.98 13.02 4.52
CA SER A 38 -27.00 12.30 3.73
C SER A 38 -26.27 11.43 4.74
N THR A 39 -26.68 10.19 4.86
CA THR A 39 -25.90 9.17 5.58
C THR A 39 -24.62 9.03 4.80
N LYS A 40 -23.56 9.72 5.25
CA LYS A 40 -22.22 9.51 4.76
C LYS A 40 -21.98 8.02 4.90
N SER A 41 -21.85 7.30 3.78
CA SER A 41 -21.64 5.86 3.81
C SER A 41 -20.39 5.62 4.69
N GLU A 42 -20.57 4.77 5.70
CA GLU A 42 -19.49 4.46 6.64
C GLU A 42 -18.30 3.90 5.85
N ASN A 43 -17.13 4.50 6.01
CA ASN A 43 -15.92 4.05 5.33
C ASN A 43 -15.52 2.67 5.84
N ARG A 44 -15.46 1.70 4.94
CA ARG A 44 -15.23 0.29 5.25
C ARG A 44 -14.06 -0.23 4.43
N MET A 45 -12.99 -0.66 5.13
CA MET A 45 -11.77 -1.20 4.51
C MET A 45 -11.72 -2.71 4.66
N PHE A 46 -11.54 -3.42 3.56
CA PHE A 46 -11.17 -4.83 3.58
C PHE A 46 -9.69 -5.00 3.21
N ILE A 47 -8.92 -5.70 4.05
CA ILE A 47 -7.49 -5.94 3.83
C ILE A 47 -7.26 -7.42 3.57
N LEU A 48 -6.98 -7.77 2.32
CA LEU A 48 -6.56 -9.12 1.96
C LEU A 48 -5.11 -9.31 2.40
N GLY A 49 -4.93 -9.90 3.58
CA GLY A 49 -3.64 -10.12 4.22
C GLY A 49 -3.34 -9.16 5.37
N MET A 50 -3.80 -9.49 6.58
CA MET A 50 -3.46 -8.80 7.83
C MET A 50 -2.02 -9.16 8.26
N GLY A 51 -1.06 -8.81 7.37
CA GLY A 51 0.37 -8.88 7.60
C GLY A 51 0.89 -7.67 8.37
N PHE A 52 2.16 -7.36 8.22
CA PHE A 52 2.81 -6.25 8.92
C PHE A 52 2.23 -4.88 8.53
N VAL A 53 2.10 -4.62 7.22
CA VAL A 53 1.48 -3.39 6.72
C VAL A 53 -0.02 -3.37 7.03
N GLY A 54 -0.72 -4.49 6.76
CA GLY A 54 -2.16 -4.57 6.96
C GLY A 54 -2.61 -4.27 8.39
N GLN A 55 -1.90 -4.81 9.40
CA GLN A 55 -2.20 -4.53 10.82
C GLN A 55 -1.94 -3.08 11.20
N THR A 56 -0.85 -2.50 10.71
CA THR A 56 -0.51 -1.10 11.00
C THR A 56 -1.55 -0.15 10.40
N LEU A 57 -1.92 -0.37 9.14
CA LEU A 57 -2.98 0.41 8.49
C LEU A 57 -4.33 0.23 9.19
N ALA A 58 -4.71 -1.02 9.49
CA ALA A 58 -5.98 -1.33 10.16
C ALA A 58 -6.15 -0.55 11.46
N ARG A 59 -5.10 -0.53 12.30
CA ARG A 59 -5.12 0.22 13.56
C ARG A 59 -5.28 1.72 13.34
N LYS A 60 -4.56 2.30 12.36
CA LYS A 60 -4.68 3.72 12.04
C LYS A 60 -6.09 4.09 11.56
N LEU A 61 -6.69 3.27 10.71
CA LEU A 61 -8.04 3.49 10.21
C LEU A 61 -9.11 3.29 11.29
N GLN A 62 -8.99 2.27 12.15
CA GLN A 62 -9.90 2.08 13.28
C GLN A 62 -9.87 3.28 14.24
N ASN A 63 -8.70 3.86 14.50
CA ASN A 63 -8.56 5.08 15.30
C ASN A 63 -9.27 6.30 14.67
N GLN A 64 -9.54 6.25 13.37
CA GLN A 64 -10.31 7.26 12.63
C GLN A 64 -11.81 6.88 12.48
N GLY A 65 -12.26 5.83 13.15
CA GLY A 65 -13.65 5.40 13.11
C GLY A 65 -14.05 4.54 11.90
N TRP A 66 -13.07 3.98 11.16
CA TRP A 66 -13.35 3.08 10.05
C TRP A 66 -13.73 1.68 10.53
N VAL A 67 -14.62 1.04 9.81
CA VAL A 67 -14.82 -0.42 9.93
C VAL A 67 -13.75 -1.12 9.12
N VAL A 68 -12.91 -1.90 9.79
CA VAL A 68 -11.80 -2.61 9.13
C VAL A 68 -11.91 -4.10 9.37
N SER A 69 -11.87 -4.87 8.30
CA SER A 69 -11.76 -6.34 8.34
C SER A 69 -10.65 -6.81 7.40
N GLY A 70 -10.25 -8.05 7.55
CA GLY A 70 -9.22 -8.60 6.67
C GLY A 70 -9.04 -10.10 6.81
N THR A 71 -7.94 -10.62 6.26
CA THR A 71 -7.66 -12.05 6.26
C THR A 71 -6.33 -12.39 6.91
N CYS A 72 -6.22 -13.61 7.37
CA CYS A 72 -4.97 -14.22 7.84
C CYS A 72 -4.91 -15.71 7.48
N THR A 73 -3.72 -16.30 7.55
CA THR A 73 -3.46 -17.65 7.03
C THR A 73 -3.71 -18.77 8.03
N THR A 74 -3.68 -18.52 9.35
CA THR A 74 -3.75 -19.55 10.37
C THR A 74 -4.74 -19.22 11.47
N TYR A 75 -5.33 -20.24 12.08
CA TYR A 75 -6.25 -20.07 13.21
C TYR A 75 -5.59 -19.40 14.42
N VAL A 76 -4.34 -19.73 14.70
CA VAL A 76 -3.57 -19.10 15.81
C VAL A 76 -3.43 -17.59 15.57
N LYS A 77 -3.09 -17.21 14.33
CA LYS A 77 -2.97 -15.80 13.97
C LYS A 77 -4.33 -15.10 13.97
N LYS A 78 -5.40 -15.81 13.56
CA LYS A 78 -6.77 -15.28 13.61
C LYS A 78 -7.11 -14.92 15.04
N LYS A 79 -6.98 -15.85 15.98
CA LYS A 79 -7.27 -15.62 17.40
C LYS A 79 -6.47 -14.43 17.95
N LYS A 80 -5.16 -14.39 17.69
CA LYS A 80 -4.31 -13.26 18.14
C LYS A 80 -4.81 -11.90 17.59
N LEU A 81 -5.25 -11.85 16.34
CA LEU A 81 -5.75 -10.62 15.71
C LEU A 81 -7.13 -10.23 16.26
N GLU A 82 -7.99 -11.21 16.54
CA GLU A 82 -9.29 -10.99 17.17
C GLU A 82 -9.13 -10.46 18.60
N ASP A 83 -8.19 -11.01 19.38
CA ASP A 83 -7.83 -10.51 20.72
C ASP A 83 -7.30 -9.06 20.67
N MET A 84 -6.75 -8.63 19.55
CA MET A 84 -6.34 -7.24 19.28
C MET A 84 -7.49 -6.35 18.77
N GLY A 85 -8.71 -6.86 18.65
CA GLY A 85 -9.91 -6.13 18.22
C GLY A 85 -10.09 -6.06 16.70
N PHE A 86 -9.41 -6.91 15.90
CA PHE A 86 -9.60 -6.97 14.46
C PHE A 86 -10.62 -8.03 14.04
N HIS A 87 -11.44 -7.71 13.05
CA HIS A 87 -12.32 -8.69 12.41
C HIS A 87 -11.56 -9.39 11.27
N VAL A 88 -11.22 -10.67 11.43
CA VAL A 88 -10.42 -11.40 10.46
C VAL A 88 -11.01 -12.75 10.08
N GLN A 89 -10.81 -13.12 8.81
CA GLN A 89 -11.20 -14.39 8.24
C GLN A 89 -9.97 -15.21 7.87
N LEU A 90 -10.12 -16.54 7.87
CA LEU A 90 -9.07 -17.41 7.36
C LEU A 90 -9.06 -17.34 5.84
N PHE A 91 -7.87 -17.29 5.26
CA PHE A 91 -7.64 -17.33 3.83
C PHE A 91 -6.35 -18.11 3.54
N ASP A 92 -6.51 -19.23 2.87
CA ASP A 92 -5.38 -19.99 2.34
C ASP A 92 -5.22 -19.70 0.85
N ALA A 93 -4.07 -19.19 0.47
CA ALA A 93 -3.75 -18.88 -0.93
C ALA A 93 -3.69 -20.15 -1.83
N ASN A 94 -3.48 -21.34 -1.26
CA ASN A 94 -3.46 -22.60 -2.00
C ASN A 94 -4.87 -23.15 -2.26
N GLN A 95 -5.83 -22.80 -1.42
CA GLN A 95 -7.23 -23.19 -1.52
C GLN A 95 -8.12 -22.02 -1.08
N PRO A 96 -8.25 -20.98 -1.93
CA PRO A 96 -8.96 -19.76 -1.57
C PRO A 96 -10.45 -20.04 -1.34
N ASP A 97 -10.94 -19.68 -0.15
CA ASP A 97 -12.38 -19.67 0.11
C ASP A 97 -13.00 -18.44 -0.56
N LEU A 98 -13.73 -18.69 -1.64
CA LEU A 98 -14.35 -17.62 -2.44
C LEU A 98 -15.58 -16.99 -1.79
N SER A 99 -16.06 -17.51 -0.64
CA SER A 99 -17.13 -16.87 0.14
C SER A 99 -16.74 -15.45 0.58
N ILE A 100 -15.44 -15.16 0.67
CA ILE A 100 -14.89 -13.82 0.92
C ILE A 100 -15.37 -12.78 -0.10
N LEU A 101 -15.67 -13.18 -1.34
CA LEU A 101 -16.18 -12.27 -2.39
C LEU A 101 -17.56 -11.71 -2.04
N GLN A 102 -18.38 -12.46 -1.32
CA GLN A 102 -19.69 -11.97 -0.86
C GLN A 102 -19.51 -10.88 0.20
N LEU A 103 -18.46 -11.01 1.04
CA LEU A 103 -18.17 -10.00 2.05
C LEU A 103 -17.66 -8.70 1.43
N LEU A 104 -16.82 -8.79 0.39
CA LEU A 104 -16.24 -7.63 -0.28
C LEU A 104 -17.28 -6.63 -0.80
N ARG A 105 -18.49 -7.08 -1.14
CA ARG A 105 -19.61 -6.20 -1.56
C ARG A 105 -19.99 -5.15 -0.52
N ASN A 106 -19.70 -5.42 0.76
CA ASN A 106 -20.04 -4.54 1.88
C ASN A 106 -18.94 -3.54 2.21
N TYR A 107 -17.85 -3.51 1.42
CA TYR A 107 -16.70 -2.64 1.67
C TYR A 107 -16.56 -1.59 0.56
N THR A 108 -16.12 -0.41 0.98
CA THR A 108 -15.86 0.72 0.07
C THR A 108 -14.42 0.76 -0.39
N HIS A 109 -13.49 0.13 0.34
CA HIS A 109 -12.07 0.13 0.08
C HIS A 109 -11.49 -1.29 0.18
N PHE A 110 -10.63 -1.63 -0.76
CA PHE A 110 -10.01 -2.95 -0.83
C PHE A 110 -8.49 -2.83 -1.01
N LEU A 111 -7.74 -3.31 -0.02
CA LEU A 111 -6.28 -3.40 -0.06
C LEU A 111 -5.85 -4.84 -0.27
N VAL A 112 -5.08 -5.09 -1.33
CA VAL A 112 -4.45 -6.39 -1.59
C VAL A 112 -3.01 -6.35 -1.09
N SER A 113 -2.74 -7.06 0.02
CA SER A 113 -1.45 -7.07 0.73
C SER A 113 -0.80 -8.45 0.77
N ILE A 114 -1.38 -9.45 0.12
CA ILE A 114 -0.77 -10.77 -0.05
C ILE A 114 0.14 -10.79 -1.28
N PRO A 115 1.29 -11.48 -1.23
CA PRO A 115 2.10 -11.70 -2.41
C PRO A 115 1.52 -12.82 -3.28
N PRO A 116 1.86 -12.87 -4.58
CA PRO A 116 1.64 -14.05 -5.38
C PRO A 116 2.47 -15.23 -4.86
N VAL A 117 2.04 -16.44 -5.17
CA VAL A 117 2.65 -17.69 -4.72
C VAL A 117 3.30 -18.39 -5.91
N VAL A 118 4.55 -18.82 -5.75
CA VAL A 118 5.27 -19.58 -6.78
C VAL A 118 4.51 -20.88 -7.08
N GLY A 119 4.31 -21.17 -8.36
CA GLY A 119 3.53 -22.31 -8.83
C GLY A 119 2.01 -22.11 -8.86
N ILE A 120 1.49 -21.03 -8.23
CA ILE A 120 0.05 -20.69 -8.23
C ILE A 120 -0.19 -19.38 -8.95
N GLY A 121 0.69 -18.39 -8.80
CA GLY A 121 0.45 -17.01 -9.23
C GLY A 121 -0.28 -16.19 -8.17
N ASP A 122 -1.09 -15.23 -8.59
CA ASP A 122 -1.96 -14.50 -7.67
C ASP A 122 -3.19 -15.33 -7.36
N PRO A 123 -3.43 -15.70 -6.08
CA PRO A 123 -4.48 -16.65 -5.73
C PRO A 123 -5.90 -16.11 -5.96
N MET A 124 -6.06 -14.80 -6.02
CA MET A 124 -7.37 -14.18 -6.27
C MET A 124 -7.61 -13.94 -7.76
N LEU A 125 -6.61 -13.51 -8.52
CA LEU A 125 -6.76 -13.21 -9.94
C LEU A 125 -7.07 -14.44 -10.80
N GLN A 126 -6.81 -15.65 -10.30
CA GLN A 126 -7.29 -16.88 -10.95
C GLN A 126 -8.83 -16.94 -11.00
N HIS A 127 -9.51 -16.14 -10.20
CA HIS A 127 -10.97 -16.06 -10.09
C HIS A 127 -11.50 -14.68 -10.51
N GLU A 128 -10.80 -13.99 -11.42
CA GLU A 128 -11.09 -12.60 -11.83
C GLU A 128 -12.56 -12.41 -12.22
N GLU A 129 -13.13 -13.33 -13.02
CA GLU A 129 -14.54 -13.25 -13.44
C GLU A 129 -15.52 -13.27 -12.26
N LEU A 130 -15.25 -14.09 -11.24
CA LEU A 130 -16.06 -14.15 -10.04
C LEU A 130 -15.91 -12.88 -9.20
N ILE A 131 -14.68 -12.34 -9.08
CA ILE A 131 -14.43 -11.08 -8.40
C ILE A 131 -15.19 -9.96 -9.10
N ARG A 132 -15.05 -9.86 -10.42
CA ARG A 132 -15.71 -8.85 -11.24
C ARG A 132 -17.25 -8.92 -11.09
N SER A 133 -17.83 -10.09 -11.27
CA SER A 133 -19.30 -10.27 -11.13
C SER A 133 -19.79 -9.98 -9.70
N SER A 134 -18.95 -10.21 -8.71
CA SER A 134 -19.28 -9.93 -7.30
C SER A 134 -19.20 -8.46 -6.96
N LEU A 135 -18.29 -7.69 -7.57
CA LEU A 135 -18.00 -6.30 -7.19
C LEU A 135 -18.60 -5.26 -8.14
N VAL A 136 -19.00 -5.61 -9.37
CA VAL A 136 -19.50 -4.67 -10.38
C VAL A 136 -20.69 -3.83 -9.90
N ASN A 137 -21.53 -4.38 -9.02
CA ASN A 137 -22.67 -3.70 -8.40
C ASN A 137 -22.43 -3.36 -6.92
N GLY A 138 -21.16 -3.44 -6.47
CA GLY A 138 -20.76 -3.14 -5.10
C GLY A 138 -20.50 -1.66 -4.86
N GLY A 139 -20.29 -1.29 -3.61
CA GLY A 139 -19.93 0.06 -3.20
C GLY A 139 -18.43 0.37 -3.23
N LEU A 140 -17.60 -0.45 -3.94
CA LEU A 140 -16.16 -0.28 -3.95
C LEU A 140 -15.75 1.02 -4.66
N GLN A 141 -14.95 1.84 -4.00
CA GLN A 141 -14.52 3.16 -4.45
C GLN A 141 -12.99 3.25 -4.62
N TRP A 142 -12.27 2.33 -3.98
CA TRP A 142 -10.82 2.33 -3.95
C TRP A 142 -10.27 0.90 -3.91
N LEU A 143 -9.26 0.63 -4.75
CA LEU A 143 -8.55 -0.63 -4.81
C LEU A 143 -7.06 -0.36 -4.96
N CYS A 144 -6.23 -0.94 -4.06
CA CYS A 144 -4.78 -0.82 -4.12
C CYS A 144 -4.10 -2.19 -3.98
N TYR A 145 -3.12 -2.45 -4.84
CA TYR A 145 -2.24 -3.62 -4.78
C TYR A 145 -0.85 -3.24 -4.25
N LEU A 146 -0.39 -3.95 -3.22
CA LEU A 146 0.97 -3.79 -2.69
C LEU A 146 1.95 -4.69 -3.45
N SER A 147 2.68 -4.09 -4.34
CA SER A 147 3.75 -4.72 -5.11
C SER A 147 5.13 -4.50 -4.45
N SER A 148 6.19 -4.61 -5.21
CA SER A 148 7.57 -4.48 -4.74
C SER A 148 8.46 -3.87 -5.81
N THR A 149 9.44 -3.07 -5.42
CA THR A 149 10.50 -2.58 -6.30
C THR A 149 11.34 -3.68 -6.93
N SER A 150 11.14 -4.96 -6.54
CA SER A 150 11.81 -6.10 -7.17
C SER A 150 11.44 -6.30 -8.65
N VAL A 151 10.32 -5.72 -9.11
CA VAL A 151 9.88 -5.78 -10.52
C VAL A 151 10.84 -5.08 -11.49
N TYR A 152 11.65 -4.14 -11.02
CA TYR A 152 12.67 -3.47 -11.84
C TYR A 152 13.87 -4.36 -12.17
N GLY A 153 14.14 -5.42 -11.36
CA GLY A 153 15.32 -6.26 -11.54
C GLY A 153 16.62 -5.58 -11.08
N ASP A 154 17.73 -5.91 -11.76
CA ASP A 154 19.01 -5.24 -11.61
C ASP A 154 19.10 -4.06 -12.58
N CYS A 155 19.49 -2.91 -12.06
CA CYS A 155 19.63 -1.68 -12.83
C CYS A 155 21.05 -1.10 -12.68
N ASP A 156 22.04 -1.92 -12.39
CA ASP A 156 23.46 -1.53 -12.21
C ASP A 156 23.66 -0.33 -11.24
N GLY A 157 22.76 -0.18 -10.26
CA GLY A 157 22.79 0.91 -9.28
C GLY A 157 22.21 2.23 -9.79
N GLU A 158 21.60 2.27 -10.95
CA GLU A 158 20.94 3.46 -11.46
C GLU A 158 19.77 3.90 -10.58
N LEU A 159 19.44 5.19 -10.67
CA LEU A 159 18.23 5.74 -10.05
C LEU A 159 17.04 5.49 -10.99
N VAL A 160 16.10 4.68 -10.54
CA VAL A 160 14.90 4.31 -11.31
C VAL A 160 13.67 4.98 -10.72
N ASP A 161 12.79 5.43 -11.58
CA ASP A 161 11.45 5.95 -11.27
C ASP A 161 10.34 4.99 -11.76
N GLU A 162 9.11 5.44 -11.70
CA GLU A 162 7.94 4.63 -12.08
C GLU A 162 7.84 4.36 -13.58
N ASP A 163 8.48 5.18 -14.41
CA ASP A 163 8.53 5.05 -15.88
C ASP A 163 9.70 4.15 -16.35
N TYR A 164 10.61 3.81 -15.45
CA TYR A 164 11.75 2.93 -15.78
C TYR A 164 11.27 1.53 -16.18
N PRO A 165 11.82 0.93 -17.25
CA PRO A 165 11.43 -0.40 -17.71
C PRO A 165 11.56 -1.47 -16.62
N THR A 166 10.52 -2.29 -16.46
CA THR A 166 10.57 -3.44 -15.54
C THR A 166 11.28 -4.63 -16.21
N ASN A 167 12.21 -5.23 -15.48
CA ASN A 167 12.97 -6.43 -15.91
C ASN A 167 13.14 -7.40 -14.76
N PRO A 168 12.05 -8.04 -14.26
CA PRO A 168 12.12 -8.94 -13.12
C PRO A 168 12.94 -10.19 -13.41
N GLU A 169 13.95 -10.46 -12.59
CA GLU A 169 14.89 -11.56 -12.79
C GLU A 169 14.40 -12.89 -12.21
N ASN A 170 13.77 -12.85 -11.02
CA ASN A 170 13.33 -14.06 -10.34
C ASN A 170 11.81 -14.28 -10.51
N GLU A 171 11.39 -15.53 -10.37
CA GLU A 171 10.01 -15.96 -10.59
C GLU A 171 9.00 -15.14 -9.75
N LEU A 172 9.29 -14.92 -8.46
CA LEU A 172 8.39 -14.15 -7.60
C LEU A 172 8.24 -12.69 -8.07
N ALA A 173 9.30 -12.07 -8.59
CA ALA A 173 9.23 -10.72 -9.14
C ALA A 173 8.43 -10.70 -10.46
N LYS A 174 8.56 -11.73 -11.30
CA LYS A 174 7.74 -11.88 -12.52
C LYS A 174 6.26 -12.04 -12.17
N LEU A 175 5.94 -12.89 -11.21
CA LEU A 175 4.58 -13.06 -10.72
C LEU A 175 4.00 -11.76 -10.14
N ARG A 176 4.81 -10.96 -9.42
CA ARG A 176 4.37 -9.65 -8.92
C ARG A 176 4.03 -8.68 -10.05
N LEU A 177 4.87 -8.63 -11.10
CA LEU A 177 4.59 -7.79 -12.27
C LEU A 177 3.30 -8.24 -12.97
N SER A 178 3.09 -9.53 -13.13
CA SER A 178 1.83 -10.08 -13.65
C SER A 178 0.63 -9.71 -12.77
N SER A 179 0.79 -9.77 -11.44
CA SER A 179 -0.28 -9.35 -10.50
C SER A 179 -0.56 -7.84 -10.59
N GLU A 180 0.46 -6.98 -10.77
CA GLU A 180 0.25 -5.54 -11.02
C GLU A 180 -0.69 -5.32 -12.22
N GLN A 181 -0.42 -6.03 -13.33
CA GLN A 181 -1.22 -5.92 -14.54
C GLN A 181 -2.65 -6.44 -14.33
N GLY A 182 -2.79 -7.61 -13.70
CA GLY A 182 -4.10 -8.22 -13.43
C GLY A 182 -4.97 -7.36 -12.51
N TRP A 183 -4.43 -6.88 -11.39
CA TRP A 183 -5.18 -6.00 -10.48
C TRP A 183 -5.53 -4.65 -11.12
N SER A 184 -4.65 -4.10 -11.97
CA SER A 184 -4.93 -2.87 -12.71
C SER A 184 -6.05 -3.08 -13.73
N CYS A 185 -6.02 -4.20 -14.47
CA CYS A 185 -7.07 -4.55 -15.43
C CYS A 185 -8.43 -4.73 -14.73
N LEU A 186 -8.46 -5.47 -13.61
CA LEU A 186 -9.67 -5.67 -12.81
C LEU A 186 -10.22 -4.34 -12.28
N ALA A 187 -9.37 -3.44 -11.78
CA ALA A 187 -9.80 -2.13 -11.31
C ALA A 187 -10.48 -1.33 -12.44
N HIS A 188 -9.89 -1.30 -13.64
CA HIS A 188 -10.52 -0.67 -14.80
C HIS A 188 -11.87 -1.28 -15.16
N HIS A 189 -12.01 -2.62 -15.14
CA HIS A 189 -13.28 -3.30 -15.37
C HIS A 189 -14.34 -2.97 -14.32
N LEU A 190 -13.93 -2.59 -13.12
CA LEU A 190 -14.82 -2.13 -12.05
C LEU A 190 -15.11 -0.62 -12.10
N GLY A 191 -14.56 0.11 -13.09
CA GLY A 191 -14.68 1.56 -13.20
C GLY A 191 -13.87 2.33 -12.16
N LEU A 192 -12.83 1.70 -11.59
CA LEU A 192 -11.95 2.30 -10.60
C LEU A 192 -10.63 2.75 -11.23
N SER A 193 -10.00 3.77 -10.65
CA SER A 193 -8.60 4.08 -10.92
C SER A 193 -7.71 3.05 -10.22
N PRO A 194 -6.92 2.25 -10.95
CA PRO A 194 -6.03 1.28 -10.32
C PRO A 194 -4.92 1.98 -9.55
N LEU A 195 -4.52 1.39 -8.42
CA LEU A 195 -3.38 1.83 -7.63
C LEU A 195 -2.44 0.67 -7.35
N VAL A 196 -1.17 0.86 -7.65
CA VAL A 196 -0.09 -0.09 -7.42
C VAL A 196 1.02 0.58 -6.64
N PHE A 197 1.35 0.07 -5.46
CA PHE A 197 2.46 0.56 -4.66
C PHE A 197 3.64 -0.39 -4.74
N ARG A 198 4.73 0.03 -5.40
CA ARG A 198 6.00 -0.70 -5.45
C ARG A 198 6.82 -0.38 -4.21
N LEU A 199 6.70 -1.25 -3.20
CA LEU A 199 7.34 -1.06 -1.90
C LEU A 199 8.82 -1.43 -1.92
N GLY A 200 9.65 -0.63 -1.24
CA GLY A 200 11.00 -1.00 -0.85
C GLY A 200 11.05 -2.08 0.23
N GLY A 201 12.22 -2.28 0.83
CA GLY A 201 12.37 -3.17 1.97
C GLY A 201 11.63 -2.62 3.20
N ILE A 202 10.51 -3.23 3.56
CA ILE A 202 9.64 -2.76 4.65
C ILE A 202 10.28 -3.02 6.01
N TYR A 203 10.34 -1.99 6.87
CA TYR A 203 10.77 -2.11 8.25
C TYR A 203 9.86 -1.27 9.19
N GLY A 204 10.02 -1.47 10.50
CA GLY A 204 9.27 -0.78 11.55
C GLY A 204 9.38 -1.53 12.88
N PRO A 205 8.63 -1.14 13.92
CA PRO A 205 8.63 -1.82 15.23
C PRO A 205 8.34 -3.31 15.12
N GLY A 206 9.17 -4.15 15.74
CA GLY A 206 9.07 -5.61 15.68
C GLY A 206 9.65 -6.26 14.41
N ARG A 207 10.03 -5.47 13.42
CA ARG A 207 10.59 -5.91 12.13
C ARG A 207 11.67 -4.95 11.64
N SER A 208 12.78 -4.89 12.32
CA SER A 208 13.89 -3.99 11.97
C SER A 208 15.26 -4.66 12.14
N ALA A 209 16.33 -3.93 11.80
CA ALA A 209 17.69 -4.36 12.10
C ALA A 209 17.93 -4.44 13.62
N VAL A 210 17.35 -3.50 14.39
CA VAL A 210 17.39 -3.50 15.85
C VAL A 210 16.73 -4.77 16.40
N ASP A 211 15.51 -5.11 15.98
CA ASP A 211 14.84 -6.33 16.39
C ASP A 211 15.62 -7.60 16.04
N THR A 212 16.25 -7.61 14.87
CA THR A 212 17.07 -8.75 14.42
C THR A 212 18.28 -8.96 15.32
N LEU A 213 18.95 -7.89 15.73
CA LEU A 213 20.10 -7.94 16.63
C LEU A 213 19.71 -8.37 18.04
N ILE A 214 18.62 -7.82 18.59
CA ILE A 214 18.12 -8.17 19.92
C ILE A 214 17.65 -9.63 19.99
N LYS A 215 16.85 -10.07 19.00
CA LYS A 215 16.29 -11.43 18.97
C LYS A 215 17.30 -12.50 18.57
N GLN A 216 18.50 -12.09 18.10
CA GLN A 216 19.58 -12.96 17.64
C GLN A 216 19.11 -14.10 16.71
N LYS A 217 18.09 -13.85 15.91
CA LYS A 217 17.55 -14.86 14.98
C LYS A 217 18.46 -15.02 13.75
N PRO A 218 18.62 -16.24 13.23
CA PRO A 218 19.39 -16.47 12.03
C PRO A 218 18.78 -15.70 10.85
N LEU A 219 19.64 -15.21 9.96
CA LEU A 219 19.20 -14.50 8.76
C LEU A 219 18.42 -15.42 7.83
N SER A 220 17.28 -14.95 7.32
CA SER A 220 16.56 -15.65 6.25
C SER A 220 17.37 -15.66 4.95
N GLU A 221 17.09 -16.60 4.04
CA GLU A 221 17.76 -16.68 2.73
C GLU A 221 17.63 -15.38 1.92
N GLY A 222 16.48 -14.72 1.98
CA GLY A 222 16.28 -13.40 1.37
C GLY A 222 17.16 -12.30 2.00
N GLN A 223 17.44 -12.39 3.30
CA GLN A 223 18.34 -11.48 3.99
C GLN A 223 19.80 -11.75 3.65
N LYS A 224 20.18 -13.03 3.54
CA LYS A 224 21.53 -13.44 3.11
C LYS A 224 21.85 -12.97 1.70
N ARG A 225 20.92 -13.16 0.74
CA ARG A 225 21.07 -12.68 -0.65
C ARG A 225 21.28 -11.17 -0.75
N ARG A 226 20.62 -10.38 0.11
CA ARG A 226 20.75 -8.91 0.13
C ARG A 226 21.97 -8.40 0.90
N LYS A 227 22.75 -9.26 1.55
CA LYS A 227 23.87 -8.86 2.39
C LYS A 227 24.92 -8.03 1.64
N HIS A 228 25.18 -8.38 0.39
CA HIS A 228 26.24 -7.78 -0.42
C HIS A 228 25.76 -6.69 -1.39
N ARG A 229 24.50 -6.25 -1.30
CA ARG A 229 24.00 -5.17 -2.15
C ARG A 229 24.53 -3.82 -1.67
N LYS A 230 25.09 -3.06 -2.60
CA LYS A 230 25.55 -1.68 -2.36
C LYS A 230 24.38 -0.74 -2.10
N TYR A 231 23.23 -0.96 -2.78
CA TYR A 231 22.03 -0.17 -2.60
C TYR A 231 20.85 -1.06 -2.22
N THR A 232 20.12 -0.65 -1.22
CA THR A 232 18.85 -1.28 -0.83
C THR A 232 17.88 -0.18 -0.42
N SER A 233 16.92 0.13 -1.29
CA SER A 233 15.82 1.01 -0.96
C SER A 233 14.89 0.33 0.05
N ARG A 234 14.47 1.09 1.05
CA ARG A 234 13.59 0.62 2.13
C ARG A 234 12.52 1.65 2.44
N VAL A 235 11.60 1.33 3.32
CA VAL A 235 10.56 2.25 3.77
C VAL A 235 10.04 1.83 5.14
N HIS A 236 9.80 2.80 6.00
CA HIS A 236 9.14 2.56 7.28
C HIS A 236 7.65 2.26 7.07
N VAL A 237 7.08 1.36 7.87
CA VAL A 237 5.68 0.95 7.73
C VAL A 237 4.69 2.10 7.91
N ASP A 238 5.01 3.08 8.75
CA ASP A 238 4.17 4.27 8.96
C ASP A 238 4.12 5.16 7.71
N ASP A 239 5.22 5.27 6.96
CA ASP A 239 5.26 6.03 5.71
C ASP A 239 4.48 5.33 4.60
N ILE A 240 4.48 3.99 4.57
CA ILE A 240 3.58 3.22 3.69
C ILE A 240 2.12 3.55 4.02
N CYS A 241 1.75 3.53 5.31
CA CYS A 241 0.40 3.84 5.73
C CYS A 241 0.02 5.29 5.39
N GLN A 242 0.93 6.24 5.54
CA GLN A 242 0.71 7.63 5.14
C GLN A 242 0.42 7.75 3.64
N ALA A 243 1.20 7.08 2.80
CA ALA A 243 0.97 7.07 1.36
C ALA A 243 -0.38 6.41 0.98
N LEU A 244 -0.75 5.30 1.64
CA LEU A 244 -2.05 4.66 1.44
C LEU A 244 -3.20 5.60 1.81
N MET A 245 -3.13 6.24 2.97
CA MET A 245 -4.16 7.17 3.43
C MET A 245 -4.27 8.38 2.51
N ALA A 246 -3.16 8.91 2.00
CA ALA A 246 -3.17 10.03 1.06
C ALA A 246 -3.94 9.70 -0.24
N THR A 247 -3.90 8.44 -0.72
CA THR A 247 -4.66 8.03 -1.91
C THR A 247 -6.14 7.76 -1.64
N ILE A 248 -6.52 7.48 -0.40
CA ILE A 248 -7.92 7.30 0.00
C ILE A 248 -8.67 8.64 -0.03
N ASP A 249 -8.02 9.69 0.45
CA ASP A 249 -8.61 11.03 0.58
C ASP A 249 -8.52 11.85 -0.72
N ALA A 250 -7.78 11.36 -1.70
CA ALA A 250 -7.45 12.12 -2.90
C ALA A 250 -8.45 11.88 -4.05
N PRO A 251 -8.68 12.87 -4.93
CA PRO A 251 -9.51 12.68 -6.10
C PRO A 251 -8.90 11.66 -7.08
N SER A 252 -9.76 10.96 -7.82
CA SER A 252 -9.46 9.82 -8.70
C SER A 252 -8.54 10.08 -9.92
N SER A 253 -7.74 11.12 -9.91
CA SER A 253 -6.85 11.56 -11.02
C SER A 253 -5.39 11.14 -10.83
N HIS A 254 -5.12 10.11 -10.02
CA HIS A 254 -3.75 9.70 -9.72
C HIS A 254 -3.16 8.79 -10.78
N ARG A 255 -1.84 8.80 -10.83
CA ARG A 255 -1.07 7.82 -11.55
C ARG A 255 -1.33 6.41 -11.00
N VAL A 256 -1.21 5.40 -11.86
CA VAL A 256 -1.48 4.01 -11.49
C VAL A 256 -0.42 3.46 -10.52
N ILE A 257 0.85 3.85 -10.68
CA ILE A 257 1.99 3.25 -9.99
C ILE A 257 2.75 4.30 -9.20
N TYR A 258 3.11 3.97 -7.94
CA TYR A 258 3.99 4.77 -7.09
C TYR A 258 5.07 3.91 -6.45
N ASN A 259 6.30 4.42 -6.46
CA ASN A 259 7.40 3.87 -5.68
C ASN A 259 7.33 4.38 -4.24
N ILE A 260 7.24 3.47 -3.29
CA ILE A 260 7.13 3.80 -1.87
C ILE A 260 8.42 3.38 -1.18
N VAL A 261 9.34 4.33 -1.07
CA VAL A 261 10.68 4.16 -0.49
C VAL A 261 11.09 5.41 0.28
N ASP A 262 12.08 5.26 1.19
CA ASP A 262 12.76 6.37 1.86
C ASP A 262 13.77 7.08 0.94
N ASP A 263 14.45 8.10 1.46
CA ASP A 263 15.39 8.93 0.69
C ASP A 263 16.82 8.35 0.66
N ASP A 264 17.13 7.34 1.51
CA ASP A 264 18.49 6.85 1.72
C ASP A 264 18.63 5.35 1.38
N PRO A 265 18.91 5.01 0.11
CA PRO A 265 19.13 3.62 -0.33
C PRO A 265 20.52 3.12 0.12
N ALA A 266 20.70 2.85 1.39
CA ALA A 266 21.96 2.46 2.01
C ALA A 266 22.24 0.95 1.93
N PRO A 267 23.53 0.53 1.99
CA PRO A 267 23.92 -0.87 2.11
C PRO A 267 23.35 -1.52 3.37
N ARG A 268 23.04 -2.82 3.28
CA ARG A 268 22.51 -3.54 4.44
C ARG A 268 23.51 -3.54 5.62
N GLU A 269 24.79 -3.68 5.35
CA GLU A 269 25.84 -3.71 6.38
C GLU A 269 25.87 -2.42 7.18
N GLU A 270 25.80 -1.27 6.51
CA GLU A 270 25.76 0.04 7.16
C GLU A 270 24.56 0.20 8.09
N VAL A 271 23.38 -0.26 7.65
CA VAL A 271 22.14 -0.24 8.46
C VAL A 271 22.27 -1.10 9.72
N PHE A 272 22.89 -2.28 9.60
CA PHE A 272 23.10 -3.17 10.73
C PHE A 272 24.19 -2.67 11.68
N GLU A 273 25.24 -2.03 11.16
CA GLU A 273 26.26 -1.38 11.98
C GLU A 273 25.66 -0.22 12.79
N TYR A 274 24.84 0.61 12.14
CA TYR A 274 24.14 1.68 12.84
C TYR A 274 23.19 1.14 13.92
N ALA A 275 22.39 0.11 13.59
CA ALA A 275 21.51 -0.54 14.56
C ALA A 275 22.31 -1.12 15.75
N ARG A 276 23.50 -1.69 15.53
CA ARG A 276 24.39 -2.19 16.58
C ARG A 276 24.82 -1.08 17.52
N LYS A 277 25.28 0.04 16.97
CA LYS A 277 25.68 1.23 17.77
C LYS A 277 24.52 1.73 18.65
N LEU A 278 23.28 1.72 18.13
CA LEU A 278 22.10 2.10 18.90
C LEU A 278 21.84 1.13 20.06
N VAL A 279 21.92 -0.18 19.80
CA VAL A 279 21.68 -1.22 20.81
C VAL A 279 22.75 -1.18 21.90
N GLU A 280 24.02 -1.09 21.52
CA GLU A 280 25.16 -1.01 22.45
C GLU A 280 25.10 0.27 23.32
N LYS A 281 24.66 1.39 22.73
CA LYS A 281 24.45 2.64 23.48
C LYS A 281 23.32 2.53 24.50
N LYS A 282 22.22 1.89 24.12
CA LYS A 282 21.02 1.78 24.99
C LYS A 282 21.19 0.72 26.07
N TRP A 283 21.85 -0.40 25.75
CA TRP A 283 22.09 -1.50 26.69
C TRP A 283 23.60 -1.91 26.68
N PRO A 284 24.45 -1.13 27.37
CA PRO A 284 25.86 -1.48 27.51
C PRO A 284 26.02 -2.86 28.16
N GLY A 285 26.76 -3.74 27.50
CA GLY A 285 27.02 -5.11 27.99
C GLY A 285 26.04 -6.17 27.46
N LEU A 286 25.05 -5.81 26.63
CA LEU A 286 24.29 -6.81 25.90
C LEU A 286 25.21 -7.56 24.92
N ASN A 287 25.40 -8.86 25.13
CA ASN A 287 26.25 -9.68 24.27
C ASN A 287 25.58 -9.91 22.91
N LEU A 288 25.91 -9.03 21.95
CA LEU A 288 25.45 -9.17 20.56
C LEU A 288 26.40 -10.13 19.82
N GLN A 289 25.82 -11.16 19.21
CA GLN A 289 26.62 -12.04 18.35
C GLN A 289 27.30 -11.21 17.23
N PRO A 290 28.54 -11.55 16.87
CA PRO A 290 29.19 -10.92 15.71
C PRO A 290 28.31 -11.08 14.48
N LEU A 291 28.14 -10.01 13.72
CA LEU A 291 27.59 -10.13 12.37
C LEU A 291 28.54 -11.07 11.63
N GLU A 292 28.09 -12.28 11.30
CA GLU A 292 28.93 -13.31 10.67
C GLU A 292 29.73 -12.71 9.51
N GLN A 293 31.01 -12.44 9.73
CA GLN A 293 31.99 -12.09 8.70
C GLN A 293 32.48 -13.39 8.03
N LYS A 294 31.61 -14.23 7.54
CA LYS A 294 32.04 -15.24 6.58
C LYS A 294 32.39 -14.54 5.30
N VAL A 295 33.68 -14.33 5.11
CA VAL A 295 34.29 -13.98 3.83
C VAL A 295 34.00 -15.14 2.87
N TRP A 296 32.89 -15.08 2.19
CA TRP A 296 32.64 -15.96 1.05
C TRP A 296 33.51 -15.42 -0.09
N PRO A 297 34.20 -16.28 -0.84
CA PRO A 297 34.91 -15.84 -2.03
C PRO A 297 33.91 -15.13 -2.93
N ILE A 298 34.27 -13.89 -3.33
CA ILE A 298 33.46 -13.04 -4.21
C ILE A 298 33.53 -13.63 -5.61
N VAL A 299 32.81 -14.72 -5.85
CA VAL A 299 32.43 -15.12 -7.21
C VAL A 299 30.99 -14.64 -7.39
N LYS A 300 30.86 -13.35 -7.64
CA LYS A 300 29.55 -12.77 -7.99
C LYS A 300 29.24 -13.17 -9.41
N SER A 301 28.32 -14.10 -9.59
CA SER A 301 27.63 -14.17 -10.88
C SER A 301 26.90 -12.83 -11.08
N ARG A 302 26.86 -12.34 -12.32
CA ARG A 302 26.20 -11.07 -12.68
C ARG A 302 24.74 -11.01 -12.21
N ASN A 303 24.10 -12.17 -12.06
CA ASN A 303 22.70 -12.37 -11.71
C ASN A 303 22.37 -12.19 -10.19
N GLU A 304 23.34 -11.98 -9.32
CA GLU A 304 23.10 -11.86 -7.86
C GLU A 304 23.04 -10.43 -7.35
N ARG A 305 23.38 -9.43 -8.18
CA ARG A 305 23.53 -8.05 -7.72
C ARG A 305 22.18 -7.37 -7.47
N SER A 306 21.27 -7.39 -8.42
CA SER A 306 19.93 -6.74 -8.33
C SER A 306 19.99 -5.37 -7.61
N GLU A 307 20.95 -4.54 -8.03
CA GLU A 307 21.26 -3.25 -7.42
C GLU A 307 20.51 -2.13 -8.14
N LYS A 308 19.83 -1.28 -7.37
CA LYS A 308 19.16 -0.08 -7.87
C LYS A 308 18.92 0.90 -6.74
N ARG A 309 18.86 2.16 -7.09
CA ARG A 309 18.29 3.22 -6.27
C ARG A 309 16.90 3.53 -6.81
N VAL A 310 15.93 3.70 -5.95
CA VAL A 310 14.53 3.92 -6.37
C VAL A 310 14.10 5.32 -5.96
N SER A 311 13.56 6.08 -6.89
CA SER A 311 13.03 7.42 -6.66
C SER A 311 11.66 7.37 -6.01
N ASN A 312 11.41 8.23 -5.01
CA ASN A 312 10.11 8.48 -4.39
C ASN A 312 9.55 9.87 -4.74
N ALA A 313 10.14 10.53 -5.74
CA ALA A 313 9.81 11.91 -6.09
C ALA A 313 8.33 12.06 -6.49
N LEU A 314 7.78 11.07 -7.19
CA LEU A 314 6.40 11.07 -7.63
C LEU A 314 5.42 10.96 -6.45
N MET A 315 5.68 10.04 -5.51
CA MET A 315 4.90 9.92 -4.27
C MET A 315 4.84 11.25 -3.51
N LYS A 316 6.00 11.91 -3.33
CA LYS A 316 6.07 13.20 -2.65
C LYS A 316 5.33 14.30 -3.39
N LYS A 317 5.50 14.36 -4.72
CA LYS A 317 4.92 15.41 -5.56
C LYS A 317 3.41 15.29 -5.70
N GLU A 318 2.90 14.11 -6.00
CA GLU A 318 1.49 13.91 -6.34
C GLU A 318 0.62 13.58 -5.12
N LEU A 319 1.15 12.79 -4.17
CA LEU A 319 0.42 12.42 -2.96
C LEU A 319 0.67 13.36 -1.78
N GLY A 320 1.60 14.32 -1.92
CA GLY A 320 1.93 15.26 -0.84
C GLY A 320 2.56 14.60 0.38
N VAL A 321 3.06 13.36 0.25
CA VAL A 321 3.63 12.60 1.36
C VAL A 321 4.93 13.23 1.84
N GLN A 322 4.97 13.55 3.12
CA GLN A 322 6.18 13.94 3.83
C GLN A 322 6.60 12.78 4.72
N LEU A 323 7.74 12.17 4.41
CA LEU A 323 8.20 10.99 5.14
C LEU A 323 8.43 11.33 6.63
N LEU A 324 7.83 10.54 7.51
CA LEU A 324 8.09 10.60 8.95
C LEU A 324 9.51 10.11 9.26
N TYR A 325 9.96 9.15 8.45
CA TYR A 325 11.28 8.55 8.55
C TYR A 325 11.99 8.61 7.19
N PRO A 326 12.59 9.78 6.84
CA PRO A 326 13.21 9.99 5.54
C PRO A 326 14.44 9.10 5.29
N ASP A 327 15.02 8.54 6.33
CA ASP A 327 16.14 7.62 6.27
C ASP A 327 16.04 6.50 7.32
N TYR A 328 16.86 5.47 7.16
CA TYR A 328 16.87 4.35 8.10
C TYR A 328 17.39 4.76 9.51
N LYS A 329 18.16 5.84 9.64
CA LYS A 329 18.72 6.30 10.91
C LYS A 329 17.60 6.85 11.80
N SER A 330 16.80 7.74 11.26
CA SER A 330 15.62 8.29 11.94
C SER A 330 14.62 7.20 12.33
N GLY A 331 14.34 6.25 11.42
CA GLY A 331 13.43 5.14 11.69
C GLY A 331 13.96 4.17 12.74
N LEU A 332 15.24 3.79 12.70
CA LEU A 332 15.82 2.89 13.71
C LEU A 332 15.98 3.55 15.07
N GLN A 333 16.27 4.87 15.11
CA GLN A 333 16.31 5.64 16.35
C GLN A 333 14.91 5.63 17.01
N SER A 334 13.86 5.93 16.26
CA SER A 334 12.48 5.88 16.76
C SER A 334 12.10 4.49 17.28
N ILE A 335 12.51 3.44 16.59
CA ILE A 335 12.22 2.06 16.99
C ILE A 335 12.92 1.73 18.32
N ILE A 336 14.21 2.02 18.43
CA ILE A 336 14.94 1.68 19.66
C ILE A 336 14.46 2.47 20.86
N ASP A 337 14.03 3.72 20.67
CA ASP A 337 13.50 4.55 21.74
C ASP A 337 12.22 3.96 22.36
N GLN A 338 11.40 3.26 21.57
CA GLN A 338 10.17 2.60 22.01
C GLN A 338 10.39 1.27 22.75
N ILE A 339 11.53 0.63 22.57
CA ILE A 339 11.83 -0.66 23.21
C ILE A 339 12.30 -0.41 24.65
N GLN A 340 11.50 -0.85 25.62
CA GLN A 340 11.82 -0.66 27.04
C GLN A 340 12.87 -1.67 27.54
N SER A 341 12.81 -2.93 27.08
CA SER A 341 13.73 -3.99 27.50
C SER A 341 14.09 -4.89 26.32
N PRO A 342 15.37 -5.31 26.17
CA PRO A 342 15.77 -6.21 25.12
C PRO A 342 15.24 -7.64 25.30
N PHE A 343 14.71 -7.98 26.48
CA PHE A 343 14.21 -9.30 26.84
C PHE A 343 12.68 -9.44 26.71
N LEU A 344 11.94 -8.38 26.43
CA LEU A 344 10.47 -8.37 26.32
C LEU A 344 9.97 -8.39 24.86
N CYS A 345 10.80 -8.77 23.91
CA CYS A 345 10.39 -8.86 22.50
C CYS A 345 9.78 -10.25 22.21
N ASP A 346 8.47 -10.42 22.44
CA ASP A 346 7.68 -11.56 21.98
C ASP A 346 7.42 -11.55 20.45
#